data_8d4f7b1bce5e08f4478617b70adb06e7
#
_entry.id   8d4f7b1bce5e08f4478617b70adb06e7
#
_cell.length_a   1.000
_cell.length_b   1.000
_cell.length_c   1.000
_cell.angle_alpha   90.00
_cell.angle_beta   90.00
_cell.angle_gamma   90.00
#
_symmetry.space_group_name_H-M   'P 1'
#
loop_
_entity.id
_entity.type
_entity.pdbx_description
1 polymer ?
#
loop_
_entity_poly.entity_id
_entity_poly.type
_entity_poly.pdbx_seq_one_letter_code
_entity_poly.pdbx_strand_id
1 'polypeptide(L)'
;MCSFNLKSCKSLIFVALFLMNLINGSNSFAADICTDGLKELNGSQGVIQDKGGIWGYLEKSQSLRSESLIGLQMDGKLQRLISIFEELCSEGKIPTASLHSQILNLLGDARMIFNRDGDRRKKEPFMKKLKELNKKIDKLLAKLPR
;
A
#
# COMPACT_ATOMS: atom_id res chain seq x y z
N MET A 1 17.25 16.49 -59.54
CA MET A 1 15.77 16.57 -59.32
C MET A 1 15.35 15.26 -58.68
N CYS A 2 15.23 15.22 -57.37
CA CYS A 2 14.80 14.01 -56.64
C CYS A 2 13.23 14.03 -56.54
N SER A 3 12.60 13.10 -57.23
CA SER A 3 11.18 12.86 -57.16
C SER A 3 10.86 12.20 -55.81
N PHE A 4 10.39 12.94 -54.83
CA PHE A 4 9.97 12.43 -53.55
C PHE A 4 8.63 11.68 -53.67
N ASN A 5 8.69 10.38 -53.45
CA ASN A 5 7.54 9.47 -53.51
C ASN A 5 6.66 9.66 -52.27
N LEU A 6 5.53 10.39 -52.45
CA LEU A 6 4.59 10.80 -51.40
C LEU A 6 3.96 9.64 -50.62
N LYS A 7 4.07 8.41 -51.09
CA LYS A 7 3.52 7.20 -50.43
C LYS A 7 4.39 6.71 -49.25
N SER A 8 5.70 7.02 -49.25
CA SER A 8 6.61 6.58 -48.18
C SER A 8 6.51 7.48 -46.94
N CYS A 9 6.10 8.74 -47.11
CA CYS A 9 6.02 9.70 -46.01
C CYS A 9 4.81 9.43 -45.08
N LYS A 10 3.71 8.93 -45.62
CA LYS A 10 2.51 8.61 -44.81
C LYS A 10 2.74 7.43 -43.85
N SER A 11 3.53 6.43 -44.25
CA SER A 11 3.84 5.27 -43.42
C SER A 11 4.74 5.63 -42.22
N LEU A 12 5.70 6.54 -42.41
CA LEU A 12 6.61 7.01 -41.35
C LEU A 12 5.89 7.85 -40.31
N ILE A 13 4.92 8.67 -40.71
CA ILE A 13 4.12 9.48 -39.80
C ILE A 13 3.21 8.61 -38.93
N PHE A 14 2.62 7.55 -39.49
CA PHE A 14 1.79 6.61 -38.72
C PHE A 14 2.60 5.83 -37.68
N VAL A 15 3.80 5.40 -38.01
CA VAL A 15 4.69 4.70 -37.05
C VAL A 15 5.15 5.62 -35.92
N ALA A 16 5.47 6.89 -36.24
CA ALA A 16 5.86 7.88 -35.23
C ALA A 16 4.70 8.23 -34.26
N LEU A 17 3.46 8.36 -34.77
CA LEU A 17 2.28 8.60 -33.97
C LEU A 17 1.91 7.37 -33.09
N PHE A 18 2.14 6.16 -33.59
CA PHE A 18 1.89 4.94 -32.81
C PHE A 18 2.91 4.76 -31.69
N LEU A 19 4.17 5.09 -31.93
CA LEU A 19 5.23 5.06 -30.91
C LEU A 19 5.03 6.12 -29.82
N MET A 20 4.52 7.32 -30.17
CA MET A 20 4.21 8.36 -29.17
C MET A 20 3.05 7.96 -28.23
N ASN A 21 2.07 7.18 -28.72
CA ASN A 21 0.96 6.70 -27.86
C ASN A 21 1.42 5.58 -26.89
N LEU A 22 2.44 4.80 -27.23
CA LEU A 22 2.99 3.77 -26.33
C LEU A 22 3.79 4.37 -25.17
N ILE A 23 4.41 5.55 -25.36
CA ILE A 23 5.18 6.23 -24.32
C ILE A 23 4.26 6.93 -23.31
N ASN A 24 3.11 7.44 -23.75
CA ASN A 24 2.15 8.13 -22.88
C ASN A 24 1.33 7.18 -21.99
N GLY A 25 1.14 5.92 -22.40
CA GLY A 25 0.37 4.93 -21.62
C GLY A 25 1.03 4.49 -20.31
N SER A 26 2.37 4.44 -20.28
CA SER A 26 3.11 4.04 -19.08
C SER A 26 3.17 5.12 -18.00
N ASN A 27 3.19 6.39 -18.39
CA ASN A 27 3.24 7.50 -17.43
C ASN A 27 1.90 7.73 -16.72
N SER A 28 0.77 7.46 -17.38
CA SER A 28 -0.56 7.61 -16.79
C SER A 28 -0.81 6.56 -15.69
N PHE A 29 -0.44 5.31 -15.92
CA PHE A 29 -0.59 4.25 -14.90
C PHE A 29 0.31 4.47 -13.69
N ALA A 30 1.50 5.03 -13.89
CA ALA A 30 2.43 5.37 -12.82
C ALA A 30 1.90 6.51 -11.93
N ALA A 31 1.32 7.55 -12.54
CA ALA A 31 0.71 8.65 -11.81
C ALA A 31 -0.48 8.16 -10.97
N ASP A 32 -1.31 7.27 -11.51
CA ASP A 32 -2.48 6.73 -10.82
C ASP A 32 -2.08 5.95 -9.55
N ILE A 33 -1.06 5.07 -9.62
CA ILE A 33 -0.70 4.26 -8.45
C ILE A 33 -0.05 5.09 -7.33
N CYS A 34 0.72 6.13 -7.68
CA CYS A 34 1.33 7.02 -6.69
C CYS A 34 0.34 8.02 -6.11
N THR A 35 -0.63 8.49 -6.87
CA THR A 35 -1.62 9.47 -6.41
C THR A 35 -2.79 8.78 -5.73
N ASP A 36 -3.48 7.92 -6.46
CA ASP A 36 -4.70 7.27 -5.97
C ASP A 36 -4.39 6.14 -5.00
N GLY A 37 -3.33 5.35 -5.28
CA GLY A 37 -2.89 4.29 -4.38
C GLY A 37 -2.45 4.83 -3.03
N LEU A 38 -1.66 5.91 -2.99
CA LEU A 38 -1.23 6.54 -1.73
C LEU A 38 -2.43 7.14 -0.97
N LYS A 39 -3.37 7.76 -1.68
CA LYS A 39 -4.60 8.29 -1.09
C LYS A 39 -5.44 7.16 -0.45
N GLU A 40 -5.56 6.02 -1.10
CA GLU A 40 -6.28 4.86 -0.58
C GLU A 40 -5.60 4.28 0.67
N LEU A 41 -4.27 4.13 0.65
CA LEU A 41 -3.49 3.66 1.80
C LEU A 41 -3.64 4.60 3.00
N ASN A 42 -3.49 5.91 2.79
CA ASN A 42 -3.64 6.92 3.83
C ASN A 42 -5.08 6.97 4.37
N GLY A 43 -6.09 6.88 3.52
CA GLY A 43 -7.49 6.79 3.92
C GLY A 43 -7.78 5.55 4.76
N SER A 44 -7.23 4.40 4.36
CA SER A 44 -7.37 3.15 5.09
C SER A 44 -6.66 3.18 6.45
N GLN A 45 -5.48 3.82 6.53
CA GLN A 45 -4.75 4.05 7.77
C GLN A 45 -5.51 5.05 8.67
N GLY A 46 -6.08 6.11 8.10
CA GLY A 46 -6.86 7.12 8.83
C GLY A 46 -7.96 6.49 9.66
N VAL A 47 -8.68 5.51 9.11
CA VAL A 47 -9.73 4.78 9.85
C VAL A 47 -9.17 4.05 11.10
N ILE A 48 -7.92 3.58 11.05
CA ILE A 48 -7.26 2.97 12.20
C ILE A 48 -6.85 4.04 13.21
N GLN A 49 -6.29 5.16 12.73
CA GLN A 49 -5.84 6.28 13.56
C GLN A 49 -6.99 6.98 14.29
N ASP A 50 -8.15 7.11 13.67
CA ASP A 50 -9.37 7.67 14.30
C ASP A 50 -9.82 6.90 15.56
N LYS A 51 -9.41 5.63 15.66
CA LYS A 51 -9.65 4.79 16.85
C LYS A 51 -8.50 4.87 17.88
N GLY A 52 -7.49 5.70 17.63
CA GLY A 52 -6.26 5.78 18.42
C GLY A 52 -5.22 4.73 18.07
N GLY A 53 -5.29 4.19 16.85
CA GLY A 53 -4.44 3.09 16.39
C GLY A 53 -4.82 1.75 17.01
N ILE A 54 -4.08 0.71 16.65
CA ILE A 54 -4.25 -0.63 17.24
C ILE A 54 -3.93 -0.58 18.74
N TRP A 55 -2.88 0.16 19.11
CA TRP A 55 -2.50 0.35 20.50
C TRP A 55 -3.62 1.00 21.32
N GLY A 56 -4.14 2.15 20.90
CA GLY A 56 -5.18 2.88 21.63
C GLY A 56 -6.48 2.09 21.74
N TYR A 57 -6.81 1.30 20.71
CA TYR A 57 -7.95 0.40 20.76
C TYR A 57 -7.76 -0.71 21.80
N LEU A 58 -6.60 -1.37 21.82
CA LEU A 58 -6.28 -2.43 22.77
C LEU A 58 -6.23 -1.89 24.21
N GLU A 59 -5.69 -0.71 24.42
CA GLU A 59 -5.61 -0.05 25.70
C GLU A 59 -7.03 0.27 26.27
N LYS A 60 -7.87 0.91 25.47
CA LYS A 60 -9.26 1.21 25.84
C LYS A 60 -10.09 -0.02 26.17
N SER A 61 -9.71 -1.17 25.60
CA SER A 61 -10.41 -2.42 25.81
C SER A 61 -9.89 -3.25 26.97
N GLN A 62 -9.11 -2.65 27.84
CA GLN A 62 -8.53 -3.33 29.02
C GLN A 62 -7.67 -4.56 28.64
N SER A 63 -7.01 -4.50 27.48
CA SER A 63 -6.06 -5.52 27.06
C SER A 63 -4.84 -5.53 27.97
N LEU A 64 -4.14 -6.65 28.02
CA LEU A 64 -2.89 -6.74 28.78
C LEU A 64 -1.85 -5.78 28.18
N ARG A 65 -0.95 -5.29 29.03
CA ARG A 65 0.14 -4.40 28.60
C ARG A 65 0.99 -4.99 27.46
N SER A 66 1.22 -6.30 27.48
CA SER A 66 1.95 -6.99 26.41
C SER A 66 1.21 -6.94 25.05
N GLU A 67 -0.11 -7.02 25.06
CA GLU A 67 -0.94 -6.93 23.86
C GLU A 67 -0.93 -5.49 23.31
N SER A 68 -1.05 -4.50 24.18
CA SER A 68 -0.97 -3.10 23.81
C SER A 68 0.39 -2.73 23.22
N LEU A 69 1.49 -3.25 23.76
CA LEU A 69 2.83 -3.04 23.20
C LEU A 69 2.99 -3.64 21.79
N ILE A 70 2.43 -4.82 21.55
CA ILE A 70 2.40 -5.40 20.20
C ILE A 70 1.61 -4.48 19.25
N GLY A 71 0.47 -3.95 19.71
CA GLY A 71 -0.33 -2.98 18.95
C GLY A 71 0.46 -1.73 18.57
N LEU A 72 1.19 -1.16 19.50
CA LEU A 72 2.05 0.00 19.24
C LEU A 72 3.12 -0.28 18.18
N GLN A 73 3.77 -1.45 18.28
CA GLN A 73 4.75 -1.86 17.27
C GLN A 73 4.12 -2.03 15.89
N MET A 74 2.92 -2.59 15.83
CA MET A 74 2.21 -2.78 14.56
C MET A 74 1.81 -1.45 13.93
N ASP A 75 1.32 -0.49 14.72
CA ASP A 75 0.99 0.85 14.24
C ASP A 75 2.20 1.50 13.57
N GLY A 76 3.37 1.48 14.23
CA GLY A 76 4.61 2.03 13.67
C GLY A 76 5.06 1.30 12.39
N LYS A 77 4.94 -0.02 12.34
CA LYS A 77 5.29 -0.82 11.16
C LYS A 77 4.35 -0.57 9.97
N LEU A 78 3.05 -0.45 10.20
CA LEU A 78 2.08 -0.11 9.15
C LEU A 78 2.35 1.28 8.60
N GLN A 79 2.62 2.25 9.46
CA GLN A 79 3.02 3.58 9.03
C GLN A 79 4.32 3.56 8.22
N ARG A 80 5.31 2.77 8.64
CA ARG A 80 6.57 2.63 7.87
C ARG A 80 6.35 2.04 6.48
N LEU A 81 5.44 1.08 6.32
CA LEU A 81 5.09 0.54 5.00
C LEU A 81 4.53 1.62 4.05
N ILE A 82 3.67 2.49 4.57
CA ILE A 82 3.10 3.60 3.78
C ILE A 82 4.18 4.61 3.45
N SER A 83 5.06 4.96 4.41
CA SER A 83 6.19 5.87 4.16
C SER A 83 7.13 5.33 3.08
N ILE A 84 7.46 4.03 3.09
CA ILE A 84 8.28 3.42 2.02
C ILE A 84 7.59 3.52 0.66
N PHE A 85 6.26 3.29 0.61
CA PHE A 85 5.50 3.45 -0.62
C PHE A 85 5.57 4.90 -1.15
N GLU A 86 5.44 5.88 -0.27
CA GLU A 86 5.55 7.31 -0.58
C GLU A 86 6.98 7.69 -1.02
N GLU A 87 8.01 7.18 -0.33
CA GLU A 87 9.41 7.36 -0.68
C GLU A 87 9.70 6.87 -2.10
N LEU A 88 9.21 5.67 -2.47
CA LEU A 88 9.34 5.12 -3.83
C LEU A 88 8.71 6.05 -4.88
N CYS A 89 7.51 6.55 -4.61
CA CYS A 89 6.84 7.50 -5.49
C CYS A 89 7.61 8.82 -5.64
N SER A 90 8.15 9.37 -4.55
CA SER A 90 8.90 10.62 -4.54
C SER A 90 10.24 10.51 -5.29
N GLU A 91 10.85 9.34 -5.29
CA GLU A 91 12.07 9.02 -6.04
C GLU A 91 11.81 8.69 -7.53
N GLY A 92 10.56 8.77 -7.98
CA GLY A 92 10.17 8.37 -9.34
C GLY A 92 10.23 6.85 -9.58
N LYS A 93 10.37 6.05 -8.52
CA LYS A 93 10.27 4.60 -8.56
C LYS A 93 8.81 4.22 -8.39
N ILE A 94 8.21 3.66 -9.43
CA ILE A 94 6.79 3.29 -9.41
C ILE A 94 6.61 2.04 -8.54
N PRO A 95 5.87 2.13 -7.42
CA PRO A 95 5.54 0.95 -6.63
C PRO A 95 4.72 -0.04 -7.46
N THR A 96 4.92 -1.33 -7.22
CA THR A 96 4.13 -2.35 -7.91
C THR A 96 2.69 -2.38 -7.37
N ALA A 97 1.71 -2.67 -8.24
CA ALA A 97 0.33 -2.91 -7.82
C ALA A 97 0.24 -4.03 -6.77
N SER A 98 1.15 -5.00 -6.82
CA SER A 98 1.27 -6.05 -5.81
C SER A 98 1.69 -5.50 -4.43
N LEU A 99 2.60 -4.54 -4.37
CA LEU A 99 3.00 -3.91 -3.10
C LEU A 99 1.84 -3.13 -2.50
N HIS A 100 1.16 -2.31 -3.32
CA HIS A 100 -0.05 -1.58 -2.90
C HIS A 100 -1.09 -2.53 -2.30
N SER A 101 -1.45 -3.59 -3.04
CA SER A 101 -2.44 -4.57 -2.58
C SER A 101 -2.01 -5.29 -1.29
N GLN A 102 -0.73 -5.61 -1.13
CA GLN A 102 -0.22 -6.24 0.09
C GLN A 102 -0.35 -5.31 1.29
N ILE A 103 0.00 -4.02 1.16
CA ILE A 103 -0.15 -3.04 2.25
C ILE A 103 -1.63 -2.84 2.57
N LEU A 104 -2.49 -2.68 1.56
CA LEU A 104 -3.93 -2.50 1.74
C LEU A 104 -4.57 -3.69 2.47
N ASN A 105 -4.17 -4.91 2.13
CA ASN A 105 -4.64 -6.12 2.82
C ASN A 105 -4.20 -6.16 4.30
N LEU A 106 -2.97 -5.73 4.60
CA LEU A 106 -2.50 -5.64 6.00
C LEU A 106 -3.28 -4.59 6.79
N LEU A 107 -3.60 -3.45 6.18
CA LEU A 107 -4.46 -2.43 6.79
C LEU A 107 -5.88 -2.97 7.00
N GLY A 108 -6.41 -3.74 6.05
CA GLY A 108 -7.69 -4.45 6.18
C GLY A 108 -7.70 -5.44 7.33
N ASP A 109 -6.67 -6.30 7.42
CA ASP A 109 -6.49 -7.24 8.54
C ASP A 109 -6.41 -6.51 9.88
N ALA A 110 -5.70 -5.37 9.95
CA ALA A 110 -5.62 -4.53 11.15
C ALA A 110 -7.00 -3.95 11.54
N ARG A 111 -7.76 -3.44 10.57
CA ARG A 111 -9.14 -2.93 10.81
C ARG A 111 -10.08 -4.00 11.36
N MET A 112 -9.88 -5.25 10.98
CA MET A 112 -10.67 -6.37 11.52
C MET A 112 -10.56 -6.53 13.04
N ILE A 113 -9.48 -6.04 13.65
CA ILE A 113 -9.30 -6.02 15.10
C ILE A 113 -10.39 -5.18 15.78
N PHE A 114 -10.78 -4.05 15.16
CA PHE A 114 -11.81 -3.14 15.69
C PHE A 114 -13.23 -3.68 15.57
N ASN A 115 -13.48 -4.59 14.62
CA ASN A 115 -14.81 -5.11 14.35
C ASN A 115 -15.16 -6.35 15.18
N ARG A 116 -14.24 -6.83 16.03
CA ARG A 116 -14.35 -8.10 16.74
C ARG A 116 -14.47 -7.99 18.23
N ASP A 117 -15.25 -7.01 18.72
CA ASP A 117 -15.51 -6.86 20.16
C ASP A 117 -16.07 -8.11 20.83
N GLY A 118 -16.82 -8.94 20.08
CA GLY A 118 -17.34 -10.21 20.57
C GLY A 118 -16.29 -11.32 20.76
N ASP A 119 -15.21 -11.30 19.98
CA ASP A 119 -14.17 -12.34 19.97
C ASP A 119 -13.14 -12.18 21.13
N ARG A 120 -13.15 -11.04 21.82
CA ARG A 120 -12.25 -10.77 22.97
C ARG A 120 -12.45 -11.68 24.16
N ARG A 121 -13.63 -12.24 24.29
CA ARG A 121 -13.92 -13.25 25.34
C ARG A 121 -13.03 -14.50 25.20
N LYS A 122 -12.40 -14.69 24.04
CA LYS A 122 -11.46 -15.78 23.76
C LYS A 122 -10.07 -15.19 23.51
N LYS A 123 -9.34 -14.96 24.59
CA LYS A 123 -8.02 -14.29 24.58
C LYS A 123 -6.99 -14.96 23.66
N GLU A 124 -6.88 -16.29 23.70
CA GLU A 124 -5.88 -17.02 22.93
C GLU A 124 -6.03 -16.90 21.40
N PRO A 125 -7.24 -17.12 20.81
CA PRO A 125 -7.42 -16.94 19.37
C PRO A 125 -7.14 -15.50 18.90
N PHE A 126 -7.46 -14.51 19.73
CA PHE A 126 -7.18 -13.11 19.44
C PHE A 126 -5.67 -12.84 19.39
N MET A 127 -4.92 -13.27 20.41
CA MET A 127 -3.47 -13.12 20.46
C MET A 127 -2.77 -13.84 19.33
N LYS A 128 -3.26 -15.01 18.94
CA LYS A 128 -2.73 -15.75 17.79
C LYS A 128 -2.87 -14.91 16.52
N LYS A 129 -4.04 -14.34 16.23
CA LYS A 129 -4.29 -13.49 15.07
C LYS A 129 -3.43 -12.24 15.08
N LEU A 130 -3.28 -11.59 16.23
CA LEU A 130 -2.43 -10.41 16.38
C LEU A 130 -0.96 -10.72 16.06
N LYS A 131 -0.44 -11.83 16.57
CA LYS A 131 0.93 -12.29 16.27
C LYS A 131 1.10 -12.69 14.80
N GLU A 132 0.11 -13.32 14.20
CA GLU A 132 0.12 -13.68 12.77
C GLU A 132 0.15 -12.42 11.88
N LEU A 133 -0.65 -11.41 12.21
CA LEU A 133 -0.65 -10.15 11.49
C LEU A 133 0.71 -9.44 11.63
N ASN A 134 1.25 -9.35 12.85
CA ASN A 134 2.58 -8.78 13.06
C ASN A 134 3.66 -9.50 12.23
N LYS A 135 3.62 -10.83 12.18
CA LYS A 135 4.54 -11.63 11.35
C LYS A 135 4.40 -11.36 9.85
N LYS A 136 3.16 -11.16 9.36
CA LYS A 136 2.91 -10.79 7.95
C LYS A 136 3.53 -9.43 7.63
N ILE A 137 3.37 -8.44 8.52
CA ILE A 137 3.95 -7.10 8.38
C ILE A 137 5.48 -7.19 8.33
N ASP A 138 6.11 -7.92 9.28
CA ASP A 138 7.56 -8.11 9.32
C ASP A 138 8.10 -8.77 8.05
N LYS A 139 7.36 -9.78 7.53
CA LYS A 139 7.73 -10.45 6.28
C LYS A 139 7.69 -9.53 5.07
N LEU A 140 6.76 -8.57 5.03
CA LEU A 140 6.70 -7.60 3.95
C LEU A 140 7.83 -6.57 4.09
N LEU A 141 8.02 -6.01 5.28
CA LEU A 141 9.10 -5.06 5.56
C LEU A 141 10.49 -5.62 5.25
N ALA A 142 10.73 -6.90 5.52
CA ALA A 142 12.01 -7.56 5.23
C ALA A 142 12.33 -7.67 3.73
N LYS A 143 11.34 -7.51 2.84
CA LYS A 143 11.51 -7.57 1.38
C LYS A 143 11.71 -6.19 0.75
N LEU A 144 11.49 -5.13 1.51
CA LEU A 144 11.54 -3.77 1.02
C LEU A 144 12.93 -3.15 1.26
N PRO A 145 13.36 -2.18 0.44
CA PRO A 145 14.61 -1.45 0.66
C PRO A 145 14.58 -0.75 2.03
N ARG A 146 15.75 -0.71 2.64
CA ARG A 146 15.98 -0.01 3.90
C ARG A 146 16.31 1.43 3.64
#